data_6a212cc64645a95a071808361e3bcf97
#
_entry.id   6a212cc64645a95a071808361e3bcf97
#
_cell.length_a   1.000
_cell.length_b   1.000
_cell.length_c   1.000
_cell.angle_alpha   90.00
_cell.angle_beta   90.00
_cell.angle_gamma   90.00
#
_symmetry.space_group_name_H-M   'P 1'
#
loop_
_entity.id
_entity.type
_entity.pdbx_description
1 polymer ?
#
loop_
_entity_poly.entity_id
_entity_poly.type
_entity_poly.pdbx_seq_one_letter_code
_entity_poly.pdbx_strand_id
1 'polypeptide(L)'
;MRMVIPQQRLYLDKGRAYREDRLSAVDFRQSACYYEGRKRRVFAAHPAERKYAILLDFLEQEQISKDLRDGILEYRKTYPTPPELRSRVPRSRYHYYGKEVWEAAVAALLCGENLLLAGSKATGKNVLAENLAQVFARPSWDVSFHVNMDAASLIGMDTFANGQVTFRPGPVYLCARYGGFGVLDEINMAKNEALAVLHATLDFRRSIDVPGYDQLDVDPAARFIGTMNYGYAGTRELNEALTSRFAVIQVPAIDGDNLERLLTEEFPTLEKKYREQFVQLFLDLQKKCENAEISSRALDLRGMLDALRLIQKGLSAGTALDMGITNKAFDSYEQGLIRDIIAARIPAKLDRARLFTD
;
A
#
# COMPACT_ATOMS: atom_id res chain seq x y z
N MET A 1 -0.09 6.42 -49.87
CA MET A 1 1.33 6.00 -49.85
C MET A 1 1.80 6.15 -48.42
N ARG A 2 1.70 5.06 -47.64
CA ARG A 2 2.05 5.06 -46.19
C ARG A 2 3.53 4.71 -46.06
N MET A 3 4.30 5.62 -45.51
CA MET A 3 5.70 5.37 -45.16
C MET A 3 5.79 4.81 -43.76
N VAL A 4 6.13 3.54 -43.63
CA VAL A 4 6.42 2.89 -42.35
C VAL A 4 7.92 3.08 -42.10
N ILE A 5 8.26 3.79 -41.06
CA ILE A 5 9.65 3.91 -40.58
C ILE A 5 9.85 2.92 -39.42
N PRO A 6 10.72 1.93 -39.53
CA PRO A 6 11.07 1.07 -38.41
C PRO A 6 12.02 1.82 -37.47
N GLN A 7 11.63 2.02 -36.21
CA GLN A 7 12.54 2.49 -35.17
C GLN A 7 13.45 1.34 -34.74
N GLN A 8 14.66 1.31 -35.25
CA GLN A 8 15.74 0.50 -34.68
C GLN A 8 16.42 1.28 -33.56
N ARG A 9 16.40 0.73 -32.36
CA ARG A 9 17.22 1.23 -31.24
C ARG A 9 18.55 0.49 -31.21
N LEU A 10 19.64 1.24 -31.31
CA LEU A 10 21.00 0.79 -31.06
C LEU A 10 21.40 1.12 -29.61
N TYR A 11 21.90 0.14 -28.92
CA TYR A 11 22.57 0.37 -27.63
C TYR A 11 24.07 0.25 -27.80
N LEU A 12 24.81 1.21 -27.25
CA LEU A 12 26.27 1.22 -27.19
C LEU A 12 26.71 0.89 -25.76
N ASP A 13 27.40 -0.23 -25.60
CA ASP A 13 28.21 -0.48 -24.41
C ASP A 13 29.66 -0.76 -24.86
N LYS A 14 30.60 0.01 -24.29
CA LYS A 14 32.06 -0.12 -24.49
C LYS A 14 32.53 -0.10 -25.96
N GLY A 15 31.89 0.72 -26.78
CA GLY A 15 32.41 1.00 -28.13
C GLY A 15 32.20 -0.11 -29.19
N ARG A 16 31.30 -1.07 -28.94
CA ARG A 16 30.90 -2.07 -29.91
C ARG A 16 29.38 -2.10 -30.10
N ALA A 17 28.95 -2.04 -31.35
CA ALA A 17 27.55 -2.19 -31.73
C ALA A 17 27.20 -3.67 -31.89
N TYR A 18 26.14 -4.13 -31.23
CA TYR A 18 25.59 -5.46 -31.40
C TYR A 18 24.21 -5.37 -32.07
N ARG A 19 24.01 -6.24 -33.07
CA ARG A 19 22.74 -6.41 -33.78
C ARG A 19 21.91 -7.46 -33.03
N GLU A 20 20.65 -7.14 -32.81
CA GLU A 20 19.68 -7.98 -32.11
C GLU A 20 19.12 -9.05 -33.08
N ASP A 21 19.95 -10.04 -33.42
CA ASP A 21 19.50 -11.27 -34.10
C ASP A 21 20.12 -12.46 -33.37
N ARG A 22 19.41 -13.04 -32.46
CA ARG A 22 19.58 -14.30 -31.71
C ARG A 22 19.59 -14.12 -30.18
N LEU A 23 18.40 -13.93 -29.63
CA LEU A 23 18.09 -14.54 -28.37
C LEU A 23 17.14 -15.70 -28.64
N SER A 24 17.73 -16.86 -28.85
CA SER A 24 17.04 -18.14 -28.91
C SER A 24 16.22 -18.35 -27.65
N ALA A 25 15.01 -18.83 -27.84
CA ALA A 25 14.12 -19.33 -26.82
C ALA A 25 14.89 -20.16 -25.78
N VAL A 26 15.18 -19.59 -24.63
CA VAL A 26 15.59 -20.34 -23.46
C VAL A 26 14.34 -21.00 -22.91
N ASP A 27 14.39 -22.29 -22.95
CA ASP A 27 13.41 -23.30 -22.66
C ASP A 27 12.60 -23.01 -21.39
N PHE A 28 11.38 -22.49 -21.56
CA PHE A 28 10.38 -22.29 -20.50
C PHE A 28 9.77 -23.60 -19.99
N ARG A 29 10.25 -24.74 -20.47
CA ARG A 29 9.72 -26.07 -20.09
C ARG A 29 10.27 -26.63 -18.77
N GLN A 30 11.24 -25.98 -18.12
CA GLN A 30 11.79 -26.48 -16.85
C GLN A 30 11.25 -25.80 -15.58
N SER A 31 10.38 -24.80 -15.68
CA SER A 31 9.79 -24.14 -14.50
C SER A 31 8.38 -24.63 -14.13
N ALA A 32 7.80 -25.56 -14.87
CA ALA A 32 6.41 -25.99 -14.71
C ALA A 32 6.23 -27.37 -14.07
N CYS A 33 7.24 -27.96 -13.49
CA CYS A 33 7.11 -29.21 -12.76
C CYS A 33 7.74 -29.06 -11.37
N TYR A 34 6.91 -28.95 -10.34
CA TYR A 34 7.11 -29.58 -9.02
C TYR A 34 6.11 -28.98 -8.01
N TYR A 35 4.89 -29.45 -8.09
CA TYR A 35 3.99 -29.48 -6.95
C TYR A 35 3.59 -30.94 -6.72
N GLU A 36 4.49 -31.68 -6.11
CA GLU A 36 4.18 -32.90 -5.38
C GLU A 36 5.33 -33.26 -4.44
N GLY A 37 5.03 -33.22 -3.16
CA GLY A 37 5.61 -33.97 -2.06
C GLY A 37 7.13 -33.97 -1.83
N ARG A 38 7.55 -33.34 -0.72
CA ARG A 38 8.78 -33.56 0.06
C ARG A 38 10.07 -32.83 -0.33
N LYS A 39 10.49 -31.98 0.65
CA LYS A 39 11.84 -31.38 0.83
C LYS A 39 12.24 -30.35 -0.24
N ARG A 40 11.96 -29.08 0.08
CA ARG A 40 12.40 -27.90 -0.65
C ARG A 40 13.93 -27.89 -0.84
N ARG A 41 14.40 -28.11 -2.06
CA ARG A 41 15.67 -27.53 -2.53
C ARG A 41 15.34 -26.16 -3.10
N VAL A 42 15.73 -25.11 -2.39
CA VAL A 42 15.59 -23.73 -2.84
C VAL A 42 16.59 -23.50 -3.96
N PHE A 43 16.13 -23.56 -5.21
CA PHE A 43 16.89 -23.00 -6.34
C PHE A 43 16.94 -21.47 -6.15
N ALA A 44 18.09 -20.89 -6.44
CA ALA A 44 18.34 -19.46 -6.28
C ALA A 44 17.50 -18.65 -7.27
N ALA A 45 16.22 -18.40 -6.90
CA ALA A 45 15.37 -17.44 -7.59
C ALA A 45 15.93 -16.02 -7.39
N HIS A 46 15.79 -15.18 -8.40
CA HIS A 46 16.19 -13.78 -8.34
C HIS A 46 15.62 -13.13 -7.06
N PRO A 47 16.35 -12.25 -6.34
CA PRO A 47 15.91 -11.68 -5.07
C PRO A 47 14.50 -11.06 -5.08
N ALA A 48 14.06 -10.56 -6.25
CA ALA A 48 12.70 -10.07 -6.45
C ALA A 48 11.64 -11.20 -6.41
N GLU A 49 11.92 -12.35 -7.01
CA GLU A 49 10.98 -13.49 -7.04
C GLU A 49 10.77 -14.12 -5.66
N ARG A 50 11.82 -14.14 -4.81
CA ARG A 50 11.71 -14.61 -3.41
C ARG A 50 10.73 -13.76 -2.59
N LYS A 51 10.70 -12.44 -2.80
CA LYS A 51 9.81 -11.53 -2.04
C LYS A 51 8.35 -11.62 -2.46
N TYR A 52 8.08 -11.92 -3.73
CA TYR A 52 6.71 -12.20 -4.19
C TYR A 52 6.19 -13.55 -3.69
N ALA A 53 7.08 -14.52 -3.52
CA ALA A 53 6.74 -15.81 -2.91
C ALA A 53 6.32 -15.65 -1.45
N ILE A 54 7.02 -14.80 -0.68
CA ILE A 54 6.70 -14.55 0.73
C ILE A 54 5.27 -14.03 0.92
N LEU A 55 4.82 -13.06 0.10
CA LEU A 55 3.48 -12.51 0.26
C LEU A 55 2.38 -13.47 -0.24
N LEU A 56 2.68 -14.33 -1.23
CA LEU A 56 1.75 -15.40 -1.62
C LEU A 56 1.66 -16.48 -0.52
N ASP A 57 2.79 -16.84 0.10
CA ASP A 57 2.81 -17.74 1.27
C ASP A 57 2.01 -17.12 2.43
N PHE A 58 2.09 -15.81 2.63
CA PHE A 58 1.27 -15.09 3.62
C PHE A 58 -0.23 -15.19 3.29
N LEU A 59 -0.66 -15.01 2.03
CA LEU A 59 -2.07 -15.18 1.64
C LEU A 59 -2.58 -16.61 1.90
N GLU A 60 -1.70 -17.62 1.80
CA GLU A 60 -2.05 -18.99 2.17
C GLU A 60 -2.22 -19.13 3.69
N GLN A 61 -1.35 -18.51 4.49
CA GLN A 61 -1.48 -18.46 5.95
C GLN A 61 -2.75 -17.71 6.40
N GLU A 62 -3.14 -16.65 5.68
CA GLU A 62 -4.41 -15.93 5.88
C GLU A 62 -5.63 -16.74 5.37
N GLN A 63 -5.42 -17.93 4.84
CA GLN A 63 -6.46 -18.81 4.32
C GLN A 63 -7.31 -18.16 3.21
N ILE A 64 -6.70 -17.26 2.43
CA ILE A 64 -7.35 -16.70 1.24
C ILE A 64 -7.67 -17.83 0.27
N SER A 65 -8.87 -17.81 -0.30
CA SER A 65 -9.36 -18.88 -1.16
C SER A 65 -8.37 -19.20 -2.30
N LYS A 66 -8.28 -20.48 -2.65
CA LYS A 66 -7.35 -20.92 -3.70
C LYS A 66 -7.67 -20.26 -5.02
N ASP A 67 -8.94 -20.10 -5.36
CA ASP A 67 -9.38 -19.52 -6.64
C ASP A 67 -8.90 -18.06 -6.78
N LEU A 68 -8.93 -17.27 -5.71
CA LEU A 68 -8.41 -15.90 -5.71
C LEU A 68 -6.89 -15.88 -5.84
N ARG A 69 -6.17 -16.79 -5.16
CA ARG A 69 -4.72 -16.90 -5.28
C ARG A 69 -4.31 -17.33 -6.70
N ASP A 70 -5.00 -18.27 -7.29
CA ASP A 70 -4.78 -18.71 -8.67
C ASP A 70 -5.11 -17.57 -9.66
N GLY A 71 -6.18 -16.80 -9.39
CA GLY A 71 -6.52 -15.59 -10.15
C GLY A 71 -5.41 -14.53 -10.15
N ILE A 72 -4.77 -14.29 -9.00
CA ILE A 72 -3.60 -13.41 -8.91
C ILE A 72 -2.45 -13.92 -9.79
N LEU A 73 -2.17 -15.22 -9.74
CA LEU A 73 -1.10 -15.82 -10.56
C LEU A 73 -1.39 -15.70 -12.06
N GLU A 74 -2.64 -15.90 -12.46
CA GLU A 74 -3.05 -15.74 -13.87
C GLU A 74 -2.98 -14.27 -14.31
N TYR A 75 -3.41 -13.34 -13.45
CA TYR A 75 -3.27 -11.91 -13.71
C TYR A 75 -1.80 -11.51 -13.94
N ARG A 76 -0.86 -12.02 -13.11
CA ARG A 76 0.58 -11.74 -13.28
C ARG A 76 1.13 -12.28 -14.59
N LYS A 77 0.63 -13.42 -15.09
CA LYS A 77 1.03 -14.00 -16.39
C LYS A 77 0.48 -13.16 -17.54
N THR A 78 -0.77 -12.73 -17.43
CA THR A 78 -1.45 -11.93 -18.45
C THR A 78 -0.83 -10.53 -18.57
N TYR A 79 -0.44 -9.95 -17.43
CA TYR A 79 0.09 -8.59 -17.34
C TYR A 79 1.48 -8.58 -16.67
N PRO A 80 2.53 -9.06 -17.34
CA PRO A 80 3.88 -9.06 -16.76
C PRO A 80 4.39 -7.63 -16.58
N THR A 81 5.07 -7.37 -15.45
CA THR A 81 5.68 -6.06 -15.22
C THR A 81 6.96 -5.89 -16.02
N PRO A 82 7.06 -4.85 -16.87
CA PRO A 82 8.26 -4.56 -17.63
C PRO A 82 9.49 -4.41 -16.71
N PRO A 83 10.68 -4.86 -17.16
CA PRO A 83 11.90 -4.83 -16.34
C PRO A 83 12.23 -3.45 -15.76
N GLU A 84 12.04 -2.38 -16.54
CA GLU A 84 12.29 -1.00 -16.18
C GLU A 84 11.35 -0.48 -15.06
N LEU A 85 10.18 -1.09 -14.90
CA LEU A 85 9.19 -0.72 -13.89
C LEU A 85 9.23 -1.61 -12.63
N ARG A 86 10.06 -2.65 -12.59
CA ARG A 86 10.15 -3.57 -11.43
C ARG A 86 10.57 -2.86 -10.15
N SER A 87 11.33 -1.78 -10.23
CA SER A 87 11.72 -0.97 -9.08
C SER A 87 10.54 -0.23 -8.44
N ARG A 88 9.45 -0.02 -9.19
CA ARG A 88 8.21 0.60 -8.71
C ARG A 88 7.23 -0.38 -8.08
N VAL A 89 7.48 -1.69 -8.15
CA VAL A 89 6.66 -2.66 -7.42
C VAL A 89 6.96 -2.52 -5.93
N PRO A 90 5.96 -2.23 -5.09
CA PRO A 90 6.16 -1.99 -3.67
C PRO A 90 6.84 -3.16 -2.96
N ARG A 91 7.51 -2.81 -1.88
CA ARG A 91 8.13 -3.78 -0.96
C ARG A 91 7.61 -3.46 0.42
N SER A 92 6.38 -3.87 0.67
CA SER A 92 5.73 -3.59 1.93
C SER A 92 6.54 -4.14 3.10
N ARG A 93 6.65 -3.32 4.12
CA ARG A 93 7.29 -3.71 5.38
C ARG A 93 6.34 -4.51 6.25
N TYR A 94 5.05 -4.18 6.18
CA TYR A 94 4.02 -4.76 7.02
C TYR A 94 3.04 -5.57 6.19
N HIS A 95 2.49 -6.60 6.79
CA HIS A 95 1.36 -7.34 6.23
C HIS A 95 0.05 -6.79 6.82
N TYR A 96 -0.97 -6.70 5.96
CA TYR A 96 -2.33 -6.45 6.41
C TYR A 96 -2.96 -7.78 6.81
N TYR A 97 -3.45 -7.87 8.04
CA TYR A 97 -4.16 -9.04 8.54
C TYR A 97 -5.66 -8.82 8.42
N GLY A 98 -6.41 -9.80 7.92
CA GLY A 98 -7.85 -9.74 7.76
C GLY A 98 -8.32 -10.41 6.48
N LYS A 99 -8.67 -11.69 6.59
CA LYS A 99 -9.06 -12.55 5.47
C LYS A 99 -10.16 -11.94 4.61
N GLU A 100 -11.26 -11.52 5.23
CA GLU A 100 -12.46 -11.03 4.52
C GLU A 100 -12.14 -9.80 3.67
N VAL A 101 -11.36 -8.87 4.21
CA VAL A 101 -10.94 -7.66 3.49
C VAL A 101 -10.02 -8.01 2.32
N TRP A 102 -9.11 -8.96 2.51
CA TRP A 102 -8.25 -9.46 1.45
C TRP A 102 -9.05 -10.09 0.32
N GLU A 103 -9.98 -11.00 0.65
CA GLU A 103 -10.80 -11.70 -0.35
C GLU A 103 -11.65 -10.73 -1.15
N ALA A 104 -12.30 -9.78 -0.47
CA ALA A 104 -13.08 -8.74 -1.13
C ALA A 104 -12.23 -7.86 -2.06
N ALA A 105 -11.05 -7.43 -1.59
CA ALA A 105 -10.16 -6.57 -2.36
C ALA A 105 -9.58 -7.29 -3.59
N VAL A 106 -9.12 -8.53 -3.42
CA VAL A 106 -8.57 -9.33 -4.53
C VAL A 106 -9.66 -9.65 -5.55
N ALA A 107 -10.86 -10.07 -5.11
CA ALA A 107 -11.96 -10.36 -6.00
C ALA A 107 -12.35 -9.14 -6.86
N ALA A 108 -12.51 -7.97 -6.24
CA ALA A 108 -12.84 -6.74 -6.96
C ALA A 108 -11.75 -6.36 -7.98
N LEU A 109 -10.48 -6.40 -7.61
CA LEU A 109 -9.37 -6.10 -8.53
C LEU A 109 -9.28 -7.09 -9.70
N LEU A 110 -9.56 -8.37 -9.48
CA LEU A 110 -9.61 -9.39 -10.54
C LEU A 110 -10.79 -9.16 -11.49
N CYS A 111 -11.93 -8.67 -10.98
CA CYS A 111 -13.07 -8.26 -11.80
C CYS A 111 -12.82 -6.97 -12.60
N GLY A 112 -11.71 -6.28 -12.38
CA GLY A 112 -11.42 -5.03 -13.10
C GLY A 112 -11.85 -3.76 -12.37
N GLU A 113 -12.42 -3.89 -11.17
CA GLU A 113 -12.94 -2.78 -10.39
C GLU A 113 -11.81 -1.96 -9.75
N ASN A 114 -12.08 -0.68 -9.50
CA ASN A 114 -11.25 0.18 -8.64
C ASN A 114 -11.74 0.06 -7.19
N LEU A 115 -10.86 0.23 -6.22
CA LEU A 115 -11.18 0.09 -4.81
C LEU A 115 -11.21 1.44 -4.09
N LEU A 116 -12.15 1.61 -3.16
CA LEU A 116 -12.12 2.65 -2.14
C LEU A 116 -12.05 1.99 -0.76
N LEU A 117 -10.89 2.08 -0.12
CA LEU A 117 -10.66 1.59 1.23
C LEU A 117 -11.08 2.68 2.22
N ALA A 118 -12.23 2.52 2.85
CA ALA A 118 -12.79 3.48 3.79
C ALA A 118 -12.66 2.96 5.23
N GLY A 119 -12.34 3.81 6.17
CA GLY A 119 -12.23 3.40 7.58
C GLY A 119 -11.63 4.48 8.45
N SER A 120 -11.67 4.27 9.77
CA SER A 120 -11.05 5.18 10.74
C SER A 120 -9.52 5.25 10.56
N LYS A 121 -8.87 6.15 11.28
CA LYS A 121 -7.41 6.26 11.31
C LYS A 121 -6.78 4.96 11.85
N ALA A 122 -5.57 4.65 11.39
CA ALA A 122 -4.77 3.51 11.84
C ALA A 122 -5.34 2.11 11.57
N THR A 123 -6.26 1.96 10.59
CA THR A 123 -6.82 0.65 10.21
C THR A 123 -5.99 -0.11 9.17
N GLY A 124 -4.85 0.42 8.73
CA GLY A 124 -3.94 -0.29 7.80
C GLY A 124 -4.30 -0.16 6.31
N LYS A 125 -5.18 0.78 5.90
CA LYS A 125 -5.59 0.99 4.50
C LYS A 125 -4.42 1.10 3.52
N ASN A 126 -3.42 1.93 3.85
CA ASN A 126 -2.24 2.13 2.99
C ASN A 126 -1.36 0.88 2.95
N VAL A 127 -1.26 0.14 4.06
CA VAL A 127 -0.56 -1.16 4.10
C VAL A 127 -1.25 -2.14 3.17
N LEU A 128 -2.57 -2.23 3.21
CA LEU A 128 -3.34 -3.09 2.31
C LEU A 128 -3.16 -2.68 0.84
N ALA A 129 -3.24 -1.39 0.51
CA ALA A 129 -3.04 -0.90 -0.85
C ALA A 129 -1.64 -1.26 -1.40
N GLU A 130 -0.60 -1.08 -0.58
CA GLU A 130 0.77 -1.44 -0.91
C GLU A 130 0.93 -2.97 -1.07
N ASN A 131 0.35 -3.76 -0.16
CA ASN A 131 0.35 -5.22 -0.23
C ASN A 131 -0.38 -5.72 -1.50
N LEU A 132 -1.50 -5.12 -1.87
CA LEU A 132 -2.22 -5.45 -3.11
C LEU A 132 -1.34 -5.19 -4.35
N ALA A 133 -0.72 -4.02 -4.46
CA ALA A 133 0.19 -3.74 -5.57
C ALA A 133 1.38 -4.72 -5.61
N GLN A 134 1.91 -5.10 -4.45
CA GLN A 134 2.98 -6.08 -4.34
C GLN A 134 2.52 -7.49 -4.74
N VAL A 135 1.37 -7.96 -4.24
CA VAL A 135 0.88 -9.31 -4.53
C VAL A 135 0.45 -9.48 -5.97
N PHE A 136 -0.04 -8.43 -6.61
CA PHE A 136 -0.30 -8.41 -8.06
C PHE A 136 0.97 -8.17 -8.90
N ALA A 137 2.11 -7.93 -8.23
CA ALA A 137 3.39 -7.60 -8.85
C ALA A 137 3.30 -6.39 -9.81
N ARG A 138 2.49 -5.37 -9.48
CA ARG A 138 2.28 -4.18 -10.32
C ARG A 138 3.10 -2.99 -9.83
N PRO A 139 3.63 -2.16 -10.76
CA PRO A 139 4.25 -0.90 -10.39
C PRO A 139 3.21 0.02 -9.73
N SER A 140 3.59 0.78 -8.71
CA SER A 140 2.71 1.71 -8.00
C SER A 140 3.07 3.17 -8.29
N TRP A 141 2.03 4.00 -8.36
CA TRP A 141 2.11 5.46 -8.36
C TRP A 141 1.19 6.00 -7.28
N ASP A 142 1.80 6.55 -6.24
CA ASP A 142 1.10 7.00 -5.05
C ASP A 142 0.87 8.52 -5.15
N VAL A 143 -0.35 8.94 -4.82
CA VAL A 143 -0.79 10.33 -4.80
C VAL A 143 -1.39 10.63 -3.45
N SER A 144 -0.75 11.51 -2.66
CA SER A 144 -1.32 12.00 -1.42
C SER A 144 -2.16 13.25 -1.70
N PHE A 145 -3.46 13.14 -1.50
CA PHE A 145 -4.39 14.23 -1.78
C PHE A 145 -4.41 15.29 -0.69
N HIS A 146 -4.53 16.52 -1.07
CA HIS A 146 -4.67 17.67 -0.18
C HIS A 146 -5.53 18.78 -0.82
N VAL A 147 -5.96 19.73 0.00
CA VAL A 147 -6.93 20.77 -0.37
C VAL A 147 -6.49 21.67 -1.55
N ASN A 148 -5.20 21.82 -1.79
CA ASN A 148 -4.63 22.66 -2.84
C ASN A 148 -4.22 21.89 -4.10
N MET A 149 -4.56 20.60 -4.20
CA MET A 149 -4.27 19.80 -5.38
C MET A 149 -5.16 20.23 -6.54
N ASP A 150 -4.60 20.18 -7.75
CA ASP A 150 -5.28 20.47 -9.01
C ASP A 150 -5.23 19.27 -9.97
N ALA A 151 -5.96 19.35 -11.06
CA ALA A 151 -6.01 18.33 -12.10
C ALA A 151 -4.64 18.10 -12.76
N ALA A 152 -3.84 19.15 -12.93
CA ALA A 152 -2.52 19.07 -13.55
C ALA A 152 -1.54 18.25 -12.71
N SER A 153 -1.66 18.32 -11.38
CA SER A 153 -0.88 17.48 -10.45
C SER A 153 -1.13 15.97 -10.65
N LEU A 154 -2.33 15.60 -11.11
CA LEU A 154 -2.75 14.20 -11.30
C LEU A 154 -2.41 13.69 -12.69
N ILE A 155 -2.74 14.47 -13.71
CA ILE A 155 -2.63 14.05 -15.12
C ILE A 155 -1.28 14.46 -15.70
N GLY A 156 -0.81 15.65 -15.39
CA GLY A 156 0.41 16.22 -15.93
C GLY A 156 0.21 17.64 -16.45
N MET A 157 1.30 18.27 -16.81
CA MET A 157 1.34 19.66 -17.27
C MET A 157 2.42 19.85 -18.34
N ASP A 158 2.25 20.90 -19.12
CA ASP A 158 3.31 21.34 -20.03
C ASP A 158 4.46 21.97 -19.28
N THR A 159 5.67 21.61 -19.69
CA THR A 159 6.91 22.19 -19.19
C THR A 159 7.74 22.69 -20.37
N PHE A 160 8.41 23.82 -20.17
CA PHE A 160 9.35 24.33 -21.15
C PHE A 160 10.75 23.85 -20.80
N ALA A 161 11.32 23.01 -21.66
CA ALA A 161 12.68 22.47 -21.50
C ALA A 161 13.39 22.42 -22.85
N ASN A 162 14.66 22.77 -22.90
CA ASN A 162 15.49 22.73 -24.11
C ASN A 162 14.91 23.49 -25.32
N GLY A 163 14.23 24.61 -25.07
CA GLY A 163 13.63 25.43 -26.14
C GLY A 163 12.30 24.91 -26.68
N GLN A 164 11.72 23.87 -26.09
CA GLN A 164 10.48 23.25 -26.54
C GLN A 164 9.50 23.08 -25.38
N VAL A 165 8.22 23.14 -25.68
CA VAL A 165 7.15 22.72 -24.76
C VAL A 165 7.01 21.22 -24.82
N THR A 166 7.05 20.55 -23.67
CA THR A 166 6.93 19.11 -23.54
C THR A 166 5.95 18.75 -22.43
N PHE A 167 5.09 17.77 -22.66
CA PHE A 167 4.20 17.26 -21.63
C PHE A 167 4.98 16.48 -20.57
N ARG A 168 4.86 16.90 -19.33
CA ARG A 168 5.36 16.19 -18.15
C ARG A 168 4.21 15.38 -17.52
N PRO A 169 4.16 14.05 -17.69
CA PRO A 169 3.04 13.25 -17.20
C PRO A 169 2.99 13.20 -15.68
N GLY A 170 1.77 13.26 -15.13
CA GLY A 170 1.48 13.07 -13.72
C GLY A 170 1.31 11.59 -13.32
N PRO A 171 1.17 11.31 -12.01
CA PRO A 171 1.13 9.94 -11.51
C PRO A 171 -0.07 9.13 -11.99
N VAL A 172 -1.26 9.74 -12.12
CA VAL A 172 -2.46 9.06 -12.64
C VAL A 172 -2.28 8.68 -14.11
N TYR A 173 -1.74 9.62 -14.92
CA TYR A 173 -1.42 9.34 -16.31
C TYR A 173 -0.41 8.20 -16.46
N LEU A 174 0.67 8.22 -15.65
CA LEU A 174 1.70 7.18 -15.68
C LEU A 174 1.13 5.81 -15.27
N CYS A 175 0.30 5.78 -14.22
CA CYS A 175 -0.40 4.57 -13.79
C CYS A 175 -1.27 4.01 -14.92
N ALA A 176 -2.10 4.86 -15.53
CA ALA A 176 -2.98 4.49 -16.62
C ALA A 176 -2.21 3.95 -17.83
N ARG A 177 -1.13 4.63 -18.22
CA ARG A 177 -0.32 4.27 -19.39
C ARG A 177 0.43 2.95 -19.24
N TYR A 178 0.93 2.66 -18.04
CA TYR A 178 1.81 1.50 -17.80
C TYR A 178 1.12 0.35 -17.05
N GLY A 179 -0.18 0.41 -16.89
CA GLY A 179 -0.96 -0.65 -16.27
C GLY A 179 -0.56 -0.87 -14.80
N GLY A 180 -0.29 0.21 -14.07
CA GLY A 180 0.09 0.15 -12.67
C GLY A 180 -1.08 0.14 -11.72
N PHE A 181 -0.76 0.16 -10.41
CA PHE A 181 -1.71 0.43 -9.35
C PHE A 181 -1.53 1.88 -8.88
N GLY A 182 -2.57 2.70 -9.06
CA GLY A 182 -2.59 4.09 -8.60
C GLY A 182 -3.16 4.16 -7.19
N VAL A 183 -2.32 4.45 -6.20
CA VAL A 183 -2.78 4.62 -4.81
C VAL A 183 -3.15 6.09 -4.60
N LEU A 184 -4.46 6.34 -4.41
CA LEU A 184 -5.05 7.66 -4.24
C LEU A 184 -5.29 7.89 -2.73
N ASP A 185 -4.21 8.29 -2.02
CA ASP A 185 -4.23 8.39 -0.56
C ASP A 185 -4.96 9.64 -0.08
N GLU A 186 -5.88 9.46 0.88
CA GLU A 186 -6.74 10.50 1.44
C GLU A 186 -7.54 11.27 0.36
N ILE A 187 -8.10 10.54 -0.61
CA ILE A 187 -8.79 11.11 -1.78
C ILE A 187 -9.87 12.14 -1.40
N ASN A 188 -10.49 12.01 -0.24
CA ASN A 188 -11.51 12.91 0.29
C ASN A 188 -10.95 14.23 0.85
N MET A 189 -9.64 14.45 0.82
CA MET A 189 -9.02 15.74 1.19
C MET A 189 -9.01 16.75 0.04
N ALA A 190 -9.08 16.27 -1.21
CA ALA A 190 -9.10 17.17 -2.37
C ALA A 190 -10.46 17.82 -2.60
N LYS A 191 -10.45 18.89 -3.39
CA LYS A 191 -11.68 19.52 -3.89
C LYS A 191 -12.26 18.70 -5.05
N ASN A 192 -13.58 18.72 -5.19
CA ASN A 192 -14.28 17.98 -6.26
C ASN A 192 -13.81 18.37 -7.67
N GLU A 193 -13.42 19.64 -7.86
CA GLU A 193 -12.91 20.16 -9.13
C GLU A 193 -11.62 19.46 -9.56
N ALA A 194 -10.71 19.18 -8.60
CA ALA A 194 -9.49 18.44 -8.88
C ALA A 194 -9.76 16.97 -9.20
N LEU A 195 -10.80 16.38 -8.57
CA LEU A 195 -11.19 14.98 -8.75
C LEU A 195 -11.97 14.74 -10.06
N ALA A 196 -12.49 15.78 -10.69
CA ALA A 196 -13.31 15.65 -11.91
C ALA A 196 -12.59 14.91 -13.05
N VAL A 197 -11.26 15.07 -13.15
CA VAL A 197 -10.45 14.39 -14.17
C VAL A 197 -10.38 12.87 -14.00
N LEU A 198 -10.72 12.35 -12.81
CA LEU A 198 -10.71 10.93 -12.53
C LEU A 198 -11.98 10.23 -13.05
N HIS A 199 -13.06 10.94 -13.36
CA HIS A 199 -14.33 10.32 -13.72
C HIS A 199 -14.23 9.41 -14.95
N ALA A 200 -13.59 9.87 -16.03
CA ALA A 200 -13.41 9.07 -17.24
C ALA A 200 -12.34 7.98 -17.09
N THR A 201 -11.36 8.22 -16.22
CA THR A 201 -10.31 7.25 -15.90
C THR A 201 -10.85 6.03 -15.14
N LEU A 202 -11.79 6.28 -14.22
CA LEU A 202 -12.29 5.28 -13.28
C LEU A 202 -13.56 4.56 -13.75
N ASP A 203 -14.29 5.11 -14.74
CA ASP A 203 -15.50 4.46 -15.25
C ASP A 203 -15.25 3.60 -16.51
N PHE A 204 -16.31 3.11 -17.12
CA PHE A 204 -16.28 2.22 -18.28
C PHE A 204 -15.54 2.81 -19.49
N ARG A 205 -15.39 4.13 -19.60
CA ARG A 205 -14.64 4.80 -20.68
C ARG A 205 -13.14 4.50 -20.60
N ARG A 206 -12.62 4.35 -19.39
CA ARG A 206 -11.22 4.03 -19.13
C ARG A 206 -10.27 4.85 -20.00
N SER A 207 -10.40 6.17 -19.94
CA SER A 207 -9.62 7.09 -20.76
C SER A 207 -9.21 8.35 -20.01
N ILE A 208 -8.13 8.96 -20.43
CA ILE A 208 -7.66 10.27 -19.96
C ILE A 208 -7.56 11.18 -21.19
N ASP A 209 -8.33 12.24 -21.18
CA ASP A 209 -8.23 13.32 -22.17
C ASP A 209 -7.22 14.37 -21.66
N VAL A 210 -6.17 14.61 -22.44
CA VAL A 210 -5.13 15.59 -22.12
C VAL A 210 -5.22 16.72 -23.15
N PRO A 211 -5.66 17.93 -22.73
CA PRO A 211 -5.83 19.04 -23.66
C PRO A 211 -4.57 19.31 -24.50
N GLY A 212 -4.71 19.31 -25.83
CA GLY A 212 -3.61 19.52 -26.77
C GLY A 212 -2.76 18.28 -27.09
N TYR A 213 -3.12 17.11 -26.55
CA TYR A 213 -2.48 15.82 -26.82
C TYR A 213 -3.52 14.77 -27.17
N ASP A 214 -3.06 13.60 -27.62
CA ASP A 214 -3.94 12.45 -27.89
C ASP A 214 -4.54 11.92 -26.60
N GLN A 215 -5.79 11.47 -26.67
CA GLN A 215 -6.44 10.74 -25.60
C GLN A 215 -5.65 9.48 -25.27
N LEU A 216 -5.46 9.21 -23.97
CA LEU A 216 -4.83 8.00 -23.46
C LEU A 216 -5.91 6.99 -23.05
N ASP A 217 -5.90 5.81 -23.65
CA ASP A 217 -6.66 4.68 -23.14
C ASP A 217 -5.96 4.08 -21.92
N VAL A 218 -6.72 3.82 -20.87
CA VAL A 218 -6.19 3.20 -19.64
C VAL A 218 -5.85 1.73 -19.89
N ASP A 219 -4.60 1.37 -19.65
CA ASP A 219 -4.13 0.00 -19.80
C ASP A 219 -5.03 -1.00 -19.03
N PRO A 220 -5.38 -2.16 -19.62
CA PRO A 220 -6.26 -3.15 -18.97
C PRO A 220 -5.77 -3.62 -17.61
N ALA A 221 -4.47 -3.59 -17.34
CA ALA A 221 -3.89 -3.95 -16.04
C ALA A 221 -3.96 -2.81 -15.01
N ALA A 222 -4.29 -1.58 -15.39
CA ALA A 222 -4.34 -0.48 -14.43
C ALA A 222 -5.51 -0.63 -13.46
N ARG A 223 -5.24 -0.38 -12.18
CA ARG A 223 -6.23 -0.32 -11.09
C ARG A 223 -5.96 0.90 -10.24
N PHE A 224 -7.02 1.48 -9.69
CA PHE A 224 -6.91 2.59 -8.76
C PHE A 224 -7.46 2.19 -7.40
N ILE A 225 -6.71 2.48 -6.34
CA ILE A 225 -7.04 2.17 -4.96
C ILE A 225 -7.08 3.47 -4.18
N GLY A 226 -8.27 4.00 -3.95
CA GLY A 226 -8.49 5.15 -3.09
C GLY A 226 -8.42 4.75 -1.62
N THR A 227 -7.85 5.61 -0.78
CA THR A 227 -8.02 5.51 0.68
C THR A 227 -8.79 6.72 1.18
N MET A 228 -9.66 6.49 2.14
CA MET A 228 -10.47 7.53 2.75
C MET A 228 -10.54 7.35 4.26
N ASN A 229 -10.28 8.42 4.99
CA ASN A 229 -10.56 8.49 6.41
C ASN A 229 -11.86 9.25 6.64
N TYR A 230 -12.65 8.84 7.62
CA TYR A 230 -13.87 9.55 8.04
C TYR A 230 -13.88 9.73 9.55
N GLY A 231 -14.78 10.62 10.02
CA GLY A 231 -15.03 10.82 11.44
C GLY A 231 -14.09 11.79 12.16
N TYR A 232 -13.30 12.63 11.43
CA TYR A 232 -12.51 13.68 12.07
C TYR A 232 -12.55 15.00 11.29
N ALA A 233 -12.15 16.09 11.98
CA ALA A 233 -12.17 17.44 11.41
C ALA A 233 -11.28 17.54 10.17
N GLY A 234 -11.86 18.13 9.09
CA GLY A 234 -11.18 18.32 7.81
C GLY A 234 -11.46 17.25 6.76
N THR A 235 -12.11 16.13 7.11
CA THR A 235 -12.58 15.16 6.12
C THR A 235 -13.84 15.68 5.43
N ARG A 236 -13.93 15.45 4.11
CA ARG A 236 -15.10 15.74 3.28
C ARG A 236 -15.76 14.45 2.84
N GLU A 237 -17.03 14.51 2.55
CA GLU A 237 -17.70 13.42 1.83
C GLU A 237 -17.27 13.48 0.37
N LEU A 238 -16.98 12.31 -0.19
CA LEU A 238 -16.74 12.18 -1.62
C LEU A 238 -18.07 12.37 -2.35
N ASN A 239 -17.99 13.02 -3.50
CA ASN A 239 -19.11 13.13 -4.41
C ASN A 239 -19.62 11.72 -4.78
N GLU A 240 -20.96 11.55 -4.75
CA GLU A 240 -21.64 10.29 -5.07
C GLU A 240 -21.22 9.76 -6.45
N ALA A 241 -21.11 10.64 -7.45
CA ALA A 241 -20.68 10.26 -8.78
C ALA A 241 -19.26 9.68 -8.83
N LEU A 242 -18.34 10.12 -7.95
CA LEU A 242 -17.01 9.52 -7.85
C LEU A 242 -17.04 8.22 -7.04
N THR A 243 -17.78 8.20 -5.93
CA THR A 243 -17.90 7.01 -5.07
C THR A 243 -18.48 5.81 -5.83
N SER A 244 -19.45 6.05 -6.73
CA SER A 244 -20.08 4.99 -7.57
C SER A 244 -19.12 4.32 -8.56
N ARG A 245 -17.90 4.83 -8.71
CA ARG A 245 -16.84 4.27 -9.58
C ARG A 245 -15.86 3.37 -8.85
N PHE A 246 -16.13 3.13 -7.57
CA PHE A 246 -15.30 2.28 -6.74
C PHE A 246 -16.12 1.15 -6.12
N ALA A 247 -15.52 -0.01 -6.00
CA ALA A 247 -15.96 -1.00 -5.02
C ALA A 247 -15.48 -0.54 -3.63
N VAL A 248 -16.42 -0.20 -2.75
CA VAL A 248 -16.11 0.35 -1.43
C VAL A 248 -15.95 -0.76 -0.40
N ILE A 249 -14.78 -0.81 0.23
CA ILE A 249 -14.48 -1.75 1.31
C ILE A 249 -14.32 -1.00 2.62
N GLN A 250 -15.13 -1.35 3.61
CA GLN A 250 -14.97 -0.86 4.97
C GLN A 250 -13.82 -1.62 5.64
N VAL A 251 -12.73 -0.92 5.94
CA VAL A 251 -11.55 -1.50 6.59
C VAL A 251 -11.71 -1.34 8.09
N PRO A 252 -11.94 -2.45 8.82
CA PRO A 252 -12.16 -2.40 10.27
C PRO A 252 -10.88 -1.96 11.00
N ALA A 253 -11.05 -1.51 12.24
CA ALA A 253 -9.92 -1.35 13.13
C ALA A 253 -9.27 -2.71 13.41
N ILE A 254 -7.96 -2.71 13.65
CA ILE A 254 -7.23 -3.94 13.98
C ILE A 254 -7.76 -4.50 15.30
N ASP A 255 -8.10 -5.78 15.30
CA ASP A 255 -8.48 -6.53 16.50
C ASP A 255 -7.27 -7.01 17.31
N GLY A 256 -7.53 -7.56 18.50
CA GLY A 256 -6.48 -8.00 19.41
C GLY A 256 -5.61 -9.13 18.83
N ASP A 257 -6.21 -10.10 18.16
CA ASP A 257 -5.51 -11.27 17.62
C ASP A 257 -4.57 -10.85 16.47
N ASN A 258 -5.05 -10.02 15.56
CA ASN A 258 -4.25 -9.50 14.45
C ASN A 258 -3.15 -8.53 14.94
N LEU A 259 -3.43 -7.74 15.99
CA LEU A 259 -2.41 -6.90 16.61
C LEU A 259 -1.33 -7.74 17.31
N GLU A 260 -1.70 -8.83 17.97
CA GLU A 260 -0.73 -9.75 18.58
C GLU A 260 0.16 -10.42 17.52
N ARG A 261 -0.42 -10.82 16.38
CA ARG A 261 0.32 -11.37 15.24
C ARG A 261 1.32 -10.35 14.69
N LEU A 262 0.89 -9.11 14.47
CA LEU A 262 1.75 -8.02 14.03
C LEU A 262 2.91 -7.78 14.99
N LEU A 263 2.64 -7.72 16.30
CA LEU A 263 3.68 -7.52 17.31
C LEU A 263 4.64 -8.72 17.39
N THR A 264 4.16 -9.94 17.15
CA THR A 264 4.98 -11.15 17.12
C THR A 264 5.94 -11.15 15.94
N GLU A 265 5.48 -10.69 14.77
CA GLU A 265 6.29 -10.60 13.56
C GLU A 265 7.34 -9.46 13.67
N GLU A 266 6.92 -8.26 14.11
CA GLU A 266 7.79 -7.09 14.19
C GLU A 266 8.79 -7.14 15.36
N PHE A 267 8.41 -7.80 16.45
CA PHE A 267 9.20 -7.88 17.68
C PHE A 267 9.27 -9.32 18.21
N PRO A 268 9.95 -10.23 17.49
CA PRO A 268 9.98 -11.65 17.86
C PRO A 268 10.62 -11.91 19.23
N THR A 269 11.46 -11.00 19.72
CA THR A 269 12.09 -11.09 21.05
C THR A 269 11.29 -10.38 22.15
N LEU A 270 10.15 -9.75 21.85
CA LEU A 270 9.27 -9.16 22.85
C LEU A 270 8.59 -10.28 23.66
N GLU A 271 8.79 -10.28 24.98
CA GLU A 271 8.19 -11.28 25.86
C GLU A 271 6.68 -11.31 25.73
N LYS A 272 6.10 -12.51 25.68
CA LYS A 272 4.66 -12.75 25.50
C LYS A 272 3.81 -11.92 26.48
N LYS A 273 4.18 -11.90 27.75
CA LYS A 273 3.48 -11.13 28.79
C LYS A 273 3.34 -9.64 28.41
N TYR A 274 4.41 -9.04 27.95
CA TYR A 274 4.41 -7.62 27.61
C TYR A 274 3.73 -7.37 26.26
N ARG A 275 3.86 -8.31 25.31
CA ARG A 275 3.12 -8.25 24.04
C ARG A 275 1.61 -8.18 24.29
N GLU A 276 1.08 -9.05 25.14
CA GLU A 276 -0.31 -9.04 25.56
C GLU A 276 -0.70 -7.69 26.22
N GLN A 277 0.18 -7.12 27.04
CA GLN A 277 -0.06 -5.81 27.66
C GLN A 277 -0.09 -4.67 26.65
N PHE A 278 0.77 -4.67 25.62
CA PHE A 278 0.74 -3.69 24.54
C PHE A 278 -0.51 -3.84 23.67
N VAL A 279 -0.97 -5.06 23.41
CA VAL A 279 -2.25 -5.32 22.73
C VAL A 279 -3.38 -4.71 23.53
N GLN A 280 -3.47 -5.01 24.84
CA GLN A 280 -4.52 -4.45 25.71
C GLN A 280 -4.45 -2.93 25.83
N LEU A 281 -3.25 -2.37 25.90
CA LEU A 281 -3.07 -0.91 25.89
C LEU A 281 -3.69 -0.28 24.63
N PHE A 282 -3.41 -0.86 23.46
CA PHE A 282 -3.95 -0.32 22.20
C PHE A 282 -5.48 -0.43 22.13
N LEU A 283 -6.04 -1.56 22.57
CA LEU A 283 -7.50 -1.77 22.64
C LEU A 283 -8.18 -0.83 23.64
N ASP A 284 -7.54 -0.56 24.80
CA ASP A 284 -8.06 0.40 25.77
C ASP A 284 -8.08 1.82 25.17
N LEU A 285 -7.01 2.25 24.48
CA LEU A 285 -6.95 3.53 23.77
C LEU A 285 -8.03 3.61 22.67
N GLN A 286 -8.21 2.52 21.91
CA GLN A 286 -9.25 2.45 20.88
C GLN A 286 -10.64 2.65 21.46
N LYS A 287 -10.97 1.92 22.54
CA LYS A 287 -12.25 2.04 23.23
C LYS A 287 -12.50 3.44 23.78
N LYS A 288 -11.46 4.10 24.32
CA LYS A 288 -11.56 5.46 24.81
C LYS A 288 -11.78 6.49 23.69
N CYS A 289 -11.15 6.27 22.52
CA CYS A 289 -11.42 7.07 21.34
C CYS A 289 -12.86 6.88 20.80
N GLU A 290 -13.35 5.63 20.77
CA GLU A 290 -14.73 5.32 20.34
C GLU A 290 -15.78 5.97 21.26
N ASN A 291 -15.49 6.04 22.56
CA ASN A 291 -16.33 6.72 23.55
C ASN A 291 -16.16 8.26 23.53
N ALA A 292 -15.35 8.82 22.66
CA ALA A 292 -14.99 10.24 22.61
C ALA A 292 -14.39 10.80 23.90
N GLU A 293 -13.77 9.95 24.75
CA GLU A 293 -13.08 10.37 25.98
C GLU A 293 -11.68 10.95 25.67
N ILE A 294 -11.05 10.47 24.60
CA ILE A 294 -9.79 10.99 24.07
C ILE A 294 -9.90 11.14 22.55
N SER A 295 -9.08 12.01 21.96
CA SER A 295 -9.07 12.20 20.52
C SER A 295 -8.41 11.05 19.77
N SER A 296 -8.76 10.89 18.49
CA SER A 296 -8.15 9.88 17.61
C SER A 296 -6.64 10.08 17.35
N ARG A 297 -6.05 11.17 17.88
CA ARG A 297 -4.60 11.42 17.80
C ARG A 297 -3.81 10.43 18.66
N ALA A 298 -4.37 10.01 19.79
CA ALA A 298 -3.78 9.01 20.67
C ALA A 298 -3.83 7.58 20.09
N LEU A 299 -4.78 7.31 19.20
CA LEU A 299 -4.90 6.02 18.52
C LEU A 299 -3.94 5.96 17.33
N ASP A 300 -2.69 5.67 17.60
CA ASP A 300 -1.63 5.63 16.60
C ASP A 300 -0.79 4.36 16.73
N LEU A 301 -1.14 3.35 15.90
CA LEU A 301 -0.42 2.08 15.84
C LEU A 301 1.07 2.28 15.46
N ARG A 302 1.36 3.19 14.52
CA ARG A 302 2.76 3.50 14.15
C ARG A 302 3.52 4.03 15.36
N GLY A 303 2.91 4.95 16.11
CA GLY A 303 3.51 5.50 17.33
C GLY A 303 3.80 4.44 18.39
N MET A 304 2.93 3.44 18.53
CA MET A 304 3.17 2.31 19.45
C MET A 304 4.32 1.42 18.94
N LEU A 305 4.37 1.09 17.66
CA LEU A 305 5.47 0.32 17.07
C LEU A 305 6.81 1.09 17.19
N ASP A 306 6.80 2.40 16.97
CA ASP A 306 7.98 3.23 17.11
C ASP A 306 8.43 3.31 18.58
N ALA A 307 7.50 3.41 19.54
CA ALA A 307 7.83 3.35 20.97
C ALA A 307 8.53 2.02 21.32
N LEU A 308 8.06 0.88 20.84
CA LEU A 308 8.72 -0.41 21.04
C LEU A 308 10.14 -0.43 20.46
N ARG A 309 10.36 0.16 19.27
CA ARG A 309 11.70 0.31 18.70
C ARG A 309 12.62 1.21 19.52
N LEU A 310 12.07 2.31 20.07
CA LEU A 310 12.82 3.20 20.97
C LEU A 310 13.22 2.49 22.25
N ILE A 311 12.36 1.65 22.81
CA ILE A 311 12.69 0.83 23.98
C ILE A 311 13.80 -0.18 23.64
N GLN A 312 13.76 -0.83 22.48
CA GLN A 312 14.85 -1.70 22.02
C GLN A 312 16.20 -0.97 21.91
N LYS A 313 16.17 0.35 21.70
CA LYS A 313 17.38 1.22 21.67
C LYS A 313 17.79 1.76 23.02
N GLY A 314 17.07 1.42 24.10
CA GLY A 314 17.45 1.71 25.48
C GLY A 314 16.64 2.82 26.16
N LEU A 315 15.60 3.39 25.53
CA LEU A 315 14.71 4.31 26.24
C LEU A 315 13.83 3.55 27.24
N SER A 316 13.42 4.23 28.31
CA SER A 316 12.39 3.70 29.21
C SER A 316 11.03 3.64 28.50
N ALA A 317 10.17 2.70 28.88
CA ALA A 317 8.84 2.54 28.29
C ALA A 317 8.00 3.82 28.43
N GLY A 318 8.07 4.50 29.57
CA GLY A 318 7.34 5.76 29.76
C GLY A 318 7.77 6.84 28.78
N THR A 319 9.08 7.08 28.63
CA THR A 319 9.60 8.07 27.67
C THR A 319 9.22 7.72 26.24
N ALA A 320 9.38 6.45 25.86
CA ALA A 320 9.10 6.00 24.50
C ALA A 320 7.60 6.11 24.16
N LEU A 321 6.71 5.73 25.08
CA LEU A 321 5.26 5.84 24.89
C LEU A 321 4.77 7.29 24.93
N ASP A 322 5.39 8.15 25.74
CA ASP A 322 5.11 9.59 25.68
C ASP A 322 5.44 10.16 24.29
N MET A 323 6.60 9.81 23.72
CA MET A 323 6.98 10.23 22.36
C MET A 323 6.08 9.65 21.28
N GLY A 324 5.74 8.36 21.37
CA GLY A 324 4.99 7.64 20.35
C GLY A 324 3.48 7.92 20.40
N ILE A 325 2.90 8.20 21.56
CA ILE A 325 1.46 8.30 21.77
C ILE A 325 1.06 9.61 22.46
N THR A 326 1.48 9.83 23.71
CA THR A 326 0.95 10.89 24.57
C THR A 326 1.16 12.28 24.00
N ASN A 327 2.37 12.58 23.52
CA ASN A 327 2.74 13.89 23.00
C ASN A 327 2.06 14.26 21.67
N LYS A 328 1.30 13.35 21.06
CA LYS A 328 0.46 13.61 19.88
C LYS A 328 -0.87 14.27 20.23
N ALA A 329 -1.32 14.16 21.48
CA ALA A 329 -2.36 15.02 22.03
C ALA A 329 -1.73 16.34 22.48
N PHE A 330 -2.39 17.46 22.19
CA PHE A 330 -1.89 18.80 22.54
C PHE A 330 -2.59 19.40 23.76
N ASP A 331 -3.67 18.78 24.20
CA ASP A 331 -4.38 19.14 25.41
C ASP A 331 -3.76 18.43 26.63
N SER A 332 -3.45 19.18 27.69
CA SER A 332 -2.79 18.66 28.88
C SER A 332 -3.65 17.69 29.68
N TYR A 333 -4.97 17.93 29.70
CA TYR A 333 -5.90 17.02 30.37
C TYR A 333 -5.99 15.69 29.63
N GLU A 334 -6.12 15.73 28.31
CA GLU A 334 -6.10 14.54 27.48
C GLU A 334 -4.78 13.76 27.62
N GLN A 335 -3.62 14.46 27.66
CA GLN A 335 -2.33 13.82 27.93
C GLN A 335 -2.31 13.11 29.28
N GLY A 336 -2.93 13.70 30.31
CA GLY A 336 -3.10 13.07 31.63
C GLY A 336 -3.86 11.74 31.53
N LEU A 337 -5.03 11.75 30.88
CA LEU A 337 -5.83 10.55 30.66
C LEU A 337 -5.07 9.46 29.90
N ILE A 338 -4.35 9.84 28.86
CA ILE A 338 -3.54 8.89 28.06
C ILE A 338 -2.44 8.27 28.94
N ARG A 339 -1.75 9.07 29.76
CA ARG A 339 -0.72 8.55 30.69
C ARG A 339 -1.30 7.59 31.71
N ASP A 340 -2.48 7.86 32.24
CA ASP A 340 -3.16 6.97 33.19
C ASP A 340 -3.50 5.61 32.51
N ILE A 341 -3.99 5.63 31.27
CA ILE A 341 -4.25 4.40 30.51
C ILE A 341 -2.94 3.63 30.29
N ILE A 342 -1.87 4.31 29.89
CA ILE A 342 -0.55 3.69 29.68
C ILE A 342 -0.03 3.09 30.99
N ALA A 343 -0.06 3.84 32.10
CA ALA A 343 0.46 3.41 33.39
C ALA A 343 -0.29 2.20 33.95
N ALA A 344 -1.58 2.06 33.64
CA ALA A 344 -2.38 0.91 34.06
C ALA A 344 -1.91 -0.41 33.42
N ARG A 345 -1.24 -0.34 32.26
CA ARG A 345 -0.77 -1.53 31.52
C ARG A 345 0.75 -1.66 31.52
N ILE A 346 1.46 -0.56 31.28
CA ILE A 346 2.92 -0.55 31.06
C ILE A 346 3.58 0.35 32.11
N PRO A 347 4.27 -0.20 33.11
CA PRO A 347 5.04 0.58 34.05
C PRO A 347 6.11 1.45 33.37
N ALA A 348 6.14 2.74 33.66
CA ALA A 348 6.99 3.72 33.00
C ALA A 348 8.51 3.41 33.07
N LYS A 349 8.96 2.71 34.13
CA LYS A 349 10.37 2.36 34.36
C LYS A 349 10.82 1.07 33.67
N LEU A 350 9.94 0.39 32.91
CA LEU A 350 10.34 -0.77 32.13
C LEU A 350 11.37 -0.37 31.08
N ASP A 351 12.37 -1.22 30.91
CA ASP A 351 13.47 -1.05 29.99
C ASP A 351 13.59 -2.25 29.02
N ARG A 352 14.56 -2.17 28.14
CA ARG A 352 14.82 -3.24 27.16
C ARG A 352 15.03 -4.60 27.83
N ALA A 353 15.84 -4.67 28.89
CA ALA A 353 16.24 -5.93 29.50
C ALA A 353 15.05 -6.71 30.12
N ARG A 354 13.96 -6.01 30.44
CA ARG A 354 12.73 -6.62 30.98
C ARG A 354 11.70 -6.93 29.91
N LEU A 355 11.68 -6.16 28.83
CA LEU A 355 10.68 -6.32 27.78
C LEU A 355 11.08 -7.32 26.70
N PHE A 356 12.37 -7.46 26.44
CA PHE A 356 12.86 -8.27 25.34
C PHE A 356 13.82 -9.35 25.85
N THR A 357 13.67 -10.55 25.31
CA THR A 357 14.66 -11.63 25.49
C THR A 357 15.85 -11.37 24.55
N ASP A 358 17.07 -11.63 25.04
CA ASP A 358 18.31 -11.48 24.24
C ASP A 358 18.37 -12.46 23.06
#